data_91c80395a9074c66181be2e6ecdbdabe
#
_entry.id   91c80395a9074c66181be2e6ecdbdabe
#
_cell.length_a   1.000
_cell.length_b   1.000
_cell.length_c   1.000
_cell.angle_alpha   90.00
_cell.angle_beta   90.00
_cell.angle_gamma   90.00
#
_symmetry.space_group_name_H-M   'P 1'
#
loop_
_entity.id
_entity.type
_entity.pdbx_description
1 polymer ?
#
loop_
_entity_poly.entity_id
_entity_poly.type
_entity_poly.pdbx_seq_one_letter_code
_entity_poly.pdbx_strand_id
1 'polypeptide(L)'
;VVDRKDYGVKTFVVPIRDLNHNLYPGVAIGDIGEKMGRDGIDNGWIQFSGVEIPREYMLSKFTKVDREGNVEEPPLEQLAYGALLGGRVTMVTDSWRTGERFIAIALRYAVGRRQFTVKGQTVENQLINYPLHQKRLLPYLAWVYGMSIASNQIQADYRHILQNLDDGVKSGDFATLSKAIDGLKGLFADSASLKSTC
;
A
#
# COMPACT_ATOMS: atom_id res chain seq x y z
N VAL A 1 -23.58 10.55 -6.78
CA VAL A 1 -24.75 10.56 -7.67
C VAL A 1 -25.16 12.00 -7.90
N VAL A 2 -25.27 12.44 -9.15
CA VAL A 2 -25.79 13.76 -9.54
C VAL A 2 -26.97 13.50 -10.47
N ASP A 3 -28.11 14.15 -10.24
CA ASP A 3 -29.34 13.99 -11.03
C ASP A 3 -29.74 12.52 -11.29
N ARG A 4 -29.64 11.68 -10.26
CA ARG A 4 -29.90 10.22 -10.28
C ARG A 4 -28.94 9.40 -11.14
N LYS A 5 -27.92 10.01 -11.74
CA LYS A 5 -26.86 9.30 -12.44
C LYS A 5 -25.68 9.04 -11.50
N ASP A 6 -25.16 7.80 -11.55
CA ASP A 6 -23.97 7.42 -10.80
C ASP A 6 -22.71 7.77 -11.61
N TYR A 7 -21.81 8.52 -10.98
CA TYR A 7 -20.51 8.94 -11.52
C TYR A 7 -19.33 8.26 -10.78
N GLY A 8 -19.61 7.15 -10.10
CA GLY A 8 -18.59 6.38 -9.36
C GLY A 8 -18.11 7.08 -8.09
N VAL A 9 -17.00 6.60 -7.55
CA VAL A 9 -16.41 7.08 -6.30
C VAL A 9 -15.68 8.41 -6.53
N LYS A 10 -15.99 9.40 -5.73
CA LYS A 10 -15.31 10.71 -5.73
C LYS A 10 -14.84 11.01 -4.30
N THR A 11 -13.79 11.81 -4.19
CA THR A 11 -13.16 12.14 -2.91
C THR A 11 -13.56 13.54 -2.47
N PHE A 12 -13.92 13.66 -1.20
CA PHE A 12 -14.35 14.92 -0.57
C PHE A 12 -13.52 15.17 0.69
N VAL A 13 -13.27 16.45 0.97
CA VAL A 13 -12.77 16.89 2.28
C VAL A 13 -13.99 17.13 3.18
N VAL A 14 -14.10 16.37 4.24
CA VAL A 14 -15.22 16.49 5.20
C VAL A 14 -14.66 16.92 6.55
N PRO A 15 -14.89 18.17 6.99
CA PRO A 15 -14.50 18.58 8.33
C PRO A 15 -15.36 17.82 9.34
N ILE A 16 -14.72 17.20 10.32
CA ILE A 16 -15.40 16.43 11.37
C ILE A 16 -15.58 17.21 12.65
N ARG A 17 -14.78 18.29 12.86
CA ARG A 17 -14.83 19.15 14.05
C ARG A 17 -14.75 20.62 13.67
N ASP A 18 -15.33 21.46 14.47
CA ASP A 18 -15.17 22.91 14.42
C ASP A 18 -13.83 23.36 15.05
N LEU A 19 -13.57 24.67 15.03
CA LEU A 19 -12.36 25.26 15.62
C LEU A 19 -12.30 25.12 17.15
N ASN A 20 -13.40 24.83 17.82
CA ASN A 20 -13.47 24.54 19.25
C ASN A 20 -13.44 23.03 19.55
N HIS A 21 -13.12 22.21 18.55
CA HIS A 21 -13.06 20.75 18.62
C HIS A 21 -14.39 20.03 18.81
N ASN A 22 -15.54 20.72 18.72
CA ASN A 22 -16.85 20.09 18.76
C ASN A 22 -17.12 19.35 17.44
N LEU A 23 -17.77 18.19 17.51
CA LEU A 23 -18.19 17.48 16.31
C LEU A 23 -19.27 18.26 15.55
N TYR A 24 -19.14 18.24 14.21
CA TYR A 24 -20.23 18.76 13.37
C TYR A 24 -21.49 17.89 13.47
N PRO A 25 -22.68 18.50 13.30
CA PRO A 25 -23.93 17.75 13.27
C PRO A 25 -23.89 16.62 12.24
N GLY A 26 -24.39 15.44 12.62
CA GLY A 26 -24.38 14.26 11.76
C GLY A 26 -23.07 13.49 11.71
N VAL A 27 -22.02 13.95 12.40
CA VAL A 27 -20.75 13.23 12.53
C VAL A 27 -20.69 12.53 13.89
N ALA A 28 -20.44 11.24 13.89
CA ALA A 28 -20.10 10.45 15.08
C ALA A 28 -18.74 9.78 14.87
N ILE A 29 -17.93 9.75 15.91
CA ILE A 29 -16.60 9.12 15.90
C ILE A 29 -16.40 8.34 17.18
N GLY A 30 -15.53 7.35 17.15
CA GLY A 30 -15.12 6.61 18.35
C GLY A 30 -13.81 5.88 18.15
N ASP A 31 -13.26 5.45 19.26
CA ASP A 31 -12.04 4.62 19.28
C ASP A 31 -12.39 3.19 18.85
N ILE A 32 -11.47 2.52 18.16
CA ILE A 32 -11.64 1.12 17.77
C ILE A 32 -11.26 0.14 18.89
N GLY A 33 -10.57 0.64 19.92
CA GLY A 33 -10.09 -0.16 21.06
C GLY A 33 -8.78 -0.91 20.78
N GLU A 34 -8.47 -1.87 21.63
CA GLU A 34 -7.26 -2.68 21.55
C GLU A 34 -7.25 -3.54 20.29
N LYS A 35 -6.04 -3.69 19.69
CA LYS A 35 -5.80 -4.42 18.45
C LYS A 35 -4.69 -5.46 18.65
N MET A 36 -4.59 -6.41 17.75
CA MET A 36 -3.51 -7.38 17.72
C MET A 36 -2.21 -6.75 17.14
N GLY A 37 -1.73 -5.69 17.75
CA GLY A 37 -0.60 -4.87 17.33
C GLY A 37 -1.04 -3.48 16.84
N ARG A 38 -0.04 -2.60 16.65
CA ARG A 38 -0.24 -1.19 16.29
C ARG A 38 -1.11 -0.41 17.28
N ASP A 39 -1.05 -0.75 18.57
CA ASP A 39 -1.82 -0.06 19.61
C ASP A 39 -1.34 1.38 19.83
N GLY A 40 -0.10 1.70 19.43
CA GLY A 40 0.39 3.08 19.39
C GLY A 40 -0.17 3.93 18.24
N ILE A 41 -0.99 3.35 17.35
CA ILE A 41 -1.69 4.08 16.29
C ILE A 41 -3.13 4.30 16.75
N ASP A 42 -3.54 5.56 16.78
CA ASP A 42 -4.88 5.99 17.18
C ASP A 42 -5.88 5.75 16.03
N ASN A 43 -6.36 4.49 15.92
CA ASN A 43 -7.38 4.11 14.96
C ASN A 43 -8.77 4.33 15.53
N GLY A 44 -9.65 4.90 14.72
CA GLY A 44 -11.03 5.16 15.10
C GLY A 44 -12.02 4.73 14.02
N TRP A 45 -13.28 4.83 14.34
CA TRP A 45 -14.39 4.73 13.40
C TRP A 45 -15.07 6.08 13.23
N ILE A 46 -15.63 6.31 12.07
CA ILE A 46 -16.39 7.53 11.74
C ILE A 46 -17.70 7.10 11.11
N GLN A 47 -18.80 7.74 11.51
CA GLN A 47 -20.12 7.60 10.90
C GLN A 47 -20.64 8.97 10.48
N PHE A 48 -21.16 9.04 9.26
CA PHE A 48 -21.81 10.22 8.70
C PHE A 48 -23.31 9.96 8.54
N SER A 49 -24.15 10.90 9.02
CA SER A 49 -25.59 10.83 8.92
C SER A 49 -26.15 12.18 8.47
N GLY A 50 -26.49 12.30 7.19
CA GLY A 50 -27.02 13.52 6.61
C GLY A 50 -26.09 14.74 6.70
N VAL A 51 -24.76 14.51 6.61
CA VAL A 51 -23.78 15.60 6.65
C VAL A 51 -23.78 16.33 5.30
N GLU A 52 -23.99 17.63 5.34
CA GLU A 52 -23.93 18.51 4.17
C GLU A 52 -22.60 19.25 4.17
N ILE A 53 -21.93 19.28 3.01
CA ILE A 53 -20.67 19.98 2.79
C ILE A 53 -20.76 20.84 1.54
N PRO A 54 -19.99 21.94 1.44
CA PRO A 54 -19.89 22.72 0.23
C PRO A 54 -19.37 21.86 -0.93
N ARG A 55 -19.89 22.07 -2.13
CA ARG A 55 -19.43 21.39 -3.35
C ARG A 55 -17.92 21.58 -3.59
N GLU A 56 -17.40 22.74 -3.24
CA GLU A 56 -15.99 23.09 -3.33
C GLU A 56 -15.06 22.19 -2.51
N TYR A 57 -15.60 21.40 -1.59
CA TYR A 57 -14.85 20.41 -0.79
C TYR A 57 -14.62 19.10 -1.55
N MET A 58 -15.18 18.95 -2.77
CA MET A 58 -14.80 17.86 -3.65
C MET A 58 -13.39 18.09 -4.19
N LEU A 59 -12.55 17.05 -4.19
CA LEU A 59 -11.24 17.09 -4.86
C LEU A 59 -11.45 17.09 -6.38
N SER A 60 -11.32 18.26 -6.98
CA SER A 60 -11.77 18.56 -8.34
C SER A 60 -10.62 18.62 -9.38
N LYS A 61 -9.45 18.03 -9.08
CA LYS A 61 -8.33 18.02 -10.04
C LYS A 61 -8.70 17.31 -11.35
N PHE A 62 -9.46 16.22 -11.26
CA PHE A 62 -9.78 15.37 -12.42
C PHE A 62 -11.28 15.38 -12.77
N THR A 63 -12.16 15.48 -11.79
CA THR A 63 -13.61 15.56 -11.98
C THR A 63 -14.10 16.91 -11.49
N LYS A 64 -14.90 17.60 -12.28
CA LYS A 64 -15.51 18.87 -11.86
C LYS A 64 -17.02 18.75 -11.90
N VAL A 65 -17.68 19.42 -10.97
CA VAL A 65 -19.14 19.56 -10.94
C VAL A 65 -19.44 21.05 -10.82
N ASP A 66 -20.19 21.58 -11.76
CA ASP A 66 -20.60 22.98 -11.74
C ASP A 66 -21.82 23.20 -10.81
N ARG A 67 -22.31 24.44 -10.72
CA ARG A 67 -23.47 24.78 -9.86
C ARG A 67 -24.77 24.24 -10.43
N GLU A 68 -24.84 24.05 -11.71
CA GLU A 68 -25.98 23.54 -12.46
C GLU A 68 -26.07 22.00 -12.40
N GLY A 69 -25.06 21.32 -11.83
CA GLY A 69 -25.02 19.86 -11.72
C GLY A 69 -24.39 19.17 -12.94
N ASN A 70 -23.80 19.91 -13.89
CA ASN A 70 -23.07 19.28 -14.97
C ASN A 70 -21.75 18.69 -14.45
N VAL A 71 -21.46 17.46 -14.84
CA VAL A 71 -20.26 16.72 -14.40
C VAL A 71 -19.31 16.60 -15.58
N GLU A 72 -18.13 17.18 -15.43
CA GLU A 72 -16.99 17.01 -16.33
C GLU A 72 -16.11 15.90 -15.77
N GLU A 73 -16.03 14.76 -16.45
CA GLU A 73 -15.21 13.63 -16.06
C GLU A 73 -13.85 13.64 -16.78
N PRO A 74 -12.78 13.15 -16.14
CA PRO A 74 -11.52 12.97 -16.82
C PRO A 74 -11.68 11.89 -17.90
N PRO A 75 -10.88 11.94 -18.98
CA PRO A 75 -10.93 10.93 -20.02
C PRO A 75 -10.60 9.52 -19.52
N LEU A 76 -10.19 9.38 -18.27
CA LEU A 76 -9.68 8.14 -17.71
C LEU A 76 -10.03 8.05 -16.21
N GLU A 77 -11.07 7.29 -15.88
CA GLU A 77 -11.49 7.02 -14.48
C GLU A 77 -10.38 6.43 -13.62
N GLN A 78 -9.43 5.70 -14.23
CA GLN A 78 -8.32 5.03 -13.56
C GLN A 78 -7.36 5.98 -12.83
N LEU A 79 -7.36 7.27 -13.15
CA LEU A 79 -6.55 8.28 -12.45
C LEU A 79 -6.93 8.39 -10.95
N ALA A 80 -8.19 8.15 -10.62
CA ALA A 80 -8.65 8.18 -9.23
C ALA A 80 -8.06 7.01 -8.38
N TYR A 81 -7.74 5.88 -9.01
CA TYR A 81 -7.16 4.72 -8.34
C TYR A 81 -5.64 4.78 -8.18
N GLY A 82 -4.97 5.73 -8.83
CA GLY A 82 -3.51 5.88 -8.76
C GLY A 82 -2.98 6.06 -7.32
N ALA A 83 -3.74 6.72 -6.47
CA ALA A 83 -3.39 6.90 -5.06
C ALA A 83 -3.33 5.56 -4.27
N LEU A 84 -4.18 4.59 -4.61
CA LEU A 84 -4.20 3.27 -3.96
C LEU A 84 -3.02 2.40 -4.39
N LEU A 85 -2.46 2.65 -5.57
CA LEU A 85 -1.33 1.89 -6.07
C LEU A 85 -0.06 2.13 -5.25
N GLY A 86 0.17 3.35 -4.78
CA GLY A 86 1.28 3.68 -3.89
C GLY A 86 1.32 2.82 -2.63
N GLY A 87 0.15 2.64 -1.99
CA GLY A 87 0.00 1.75 -0.84
C GLY A 87 0.34 0.28 -1.17
N ARG A 88 -0.03 -0.22 -2.35
CA ARG A 88 0.29 -1.58 -2.79
C ARG A 88 1.79 -1.78 -3.02
N VAL A 89 2.46 -0.82 -3.66
CA VAL A 89 3.92 -0.85 -3.86
C VAL A 89 4.64 -0.83 -2.52
N THR A 90 4.17 -0.04 -1.57
CA THR A 90 4.70 -0.01 -0.20
C THR A 90 4.54 -1.37 0.50
N MET A 91 3.39 -2.02 0.37
CA MET A 91 3.17 -3.34 0.97
C MET A 91 4.14 -4.41 0.45
N VAL A 92 4.49 -4.39 -0.85
CA VAL A 92 5.52 -5.29 -1.40
C VAL A 92 6.86 -5.05 -0.72
N THR A 93 7.23 -3.78 -0.51
CA THR A 93 8.46 -3.41 0.18
C THR A 93 8.47 -3.86 1.63
N ASP A 94 7.40 -3.63 2.36
CA ASP A 94 7.31 -3.97 3.78
C ASP A 94 7.34 -5.50 4.00
N SER A 95 6.79 -6.26 3.06
CA SER A 95 6.78 -7.73 3.11
C SER A 95 8.19 -8.31 3.11
N TRP A 96 9.04 -7.94 2.15
CA TRP A 96 10.39 -8.49 2.10
C TRP A 96 11.28 -7.95 3.22
N ARG A 97 11.13 -6.68 3.62
CA ARG A 97 11.88 -6.12 4.76
C ARG A 97 11.55 -6.80 6.07
N THR A 98 10.29 -7.18 6.26
CA THR A 98 9.87 -7.97 7.41
C THR A 98 10.49 -9.37 7.36
N GLY A 99 10.42 -10.04 6.20
CA GLY A 99 11.07 -11.33 5.96
C GLY A 99 12.58 -11.29 6.19
N GLU A 100 13.26 -10.23 5.72
CA GLU A 100 14.70 -10.01 5.95
C GLU A 100 15.05 -10.00 7.44
N ARG A 101 14.29 -9.27 8.26
CA ARG A 101 14.51 -9.22 9.70
C ARG A 101 14.38 -10.60 10.35
N PHE A 102 13.31 -11.32 10.02
CA PHE A 102 13.08 -12.64 10.60
C PHE A 102 14.13 -13.66 10.18
N ILE A 103 14.48 -13.70 8.88
CA ILE A 103 15.49 -14.65 8.41
C ILE A 103 16.88 -14.31 8.93
N ALA A 104 17.22 -13.02 9.09
CA ALA A 104 18.48 -12.59 9.69
C ALA A 104 18.59 -13.03 11.16
N ILE A 105 17.53 -12.90 11.95
CA ILE A 105 17.49 -13.36 13.34
C ILE A 105 17.66 -14.88 13.38
N ALA A 106 16.88 -15.61 12.57
CA ALA A 106 16.90 -17.07 12.55
C ALA A 106 18.27 -17.63 12.15
N LEU A 107 18.89 -17.08 11.11
CA LEU A 107 20.21 -17.50 10.63
C LEU A 107 21.31 -17.17 11.65
N ARG A 108 21.33 -15.96 12.21
CA ARG A 108 22.30 -15.58 13.23
C ARG A 108 22.19 -16.48 14.46
N TYR A 109 20.99 -16.81 14.89
CA TYR A 109 20.77 -17.74 15.99
C TYR A 109 21.27 -19.15 15.60
N ALA A 110 20.94 -19.64 14.40
CA ALA A 110 21.37 -20.98 13.94
C ALA A 110 22.89 -21.12 13.82
N VAL A 111 23.60 -20.04 13.50
CA VAL A 111 25.08 -20.01 13.48
C VAL A 111 25.66 -19.95 14.88
N GLY A 112 25.06 -19.20 15.80
CA GLY A 112 25.55 -19.05 17.17
C GLY A 112 25.21 -20.23 18.08
N ARG A 113 23.98 -20.75 17.99
CA ARG A 113 23.50 -21.83 18.87
C ARG A 113 24.07 -23.17 18.47
N ARG A 114 24.58 -23.88 19.50
CA ARG A 114 25.04 -25.27 19.40
C ARG A 114 24.13 -26.17 20.19
N GLN A 115 23.94 -27.39 19.74
CA GLN A 115 23.18 -28.43 20.43
C GLN A 115 23.49 -29.81 19.86
N PHE A 116 23.62 -30.76 20.75
CA PHE A 116 24.01 -32.14 20.51
C PHE A 116 25.42 -32.30 19.90
N THR A 117 26.11 -33.32 20.38
CA THR A 117 27.42 -33.71 19.84
C THR A 117 27.25 -34.80 18.77
N VAL A 118 28.09 -34.75 17.75
CA VAL A 118 28.23 -35.84 16.79
C VAL A 118 29.24 -36.87 17.39
N LYS A 119 29.02 -38.14 17.11
CA LYS A 119 29.89 -39.23 17.61
C LYS A 119 31.36 -38.92 17.33
N GLY A 120 32.18 -38.88 18.37
CA GLY A 120 33.63 -38.58 18.28
C GLY A 120 33.98 -37.09 18.41
N GLN A 121 33.04 -36.21 18.63
CA GLN A 121 33.28 -34.80 18.94
C GLN A 121 32.98 -34.46 20.39
N THR A 122 33.75 -33.52 20.96
CA THR A 122 33.56 -32.99 22.31
C THR A 122 32.73 -31.70 22.32
N VAL A 123 32.61 -31.04 21.18
CA VAL A 123 31.89 -29.77 21.05
C VAL A 123 30.57 -30.01 20.32
N GLU A 124 29.50 -29.44 20.85
CA GLU A 124 28.18 -29.49 20.21
C GLU A 124 28.17 -28.88 18.81
N ASN A 125 27.35 -29.43 17.95
CA ASN A 125 27.20 -28.98 16.56
C ASN A 125 26.36 -27.69 16.47
N GLN A 126 26.72 -26.79 15.56
CA GLN A 126 25.90 -25.61 15.31
C GLN A 126 24.58 -26.02 14.66
N LEU A 127 23.49 -25.34 14.99
CA LEU A 127 22.17 -25.63 14.39
C LEU A 127 22.16 -25.51 12.88
N ILE A 128 22.91 -24.56 12.34
CA ILE A 128 22.99 -24.35 10.88
C ILE A 128 23.60 -25.56 10.13
N ASN A 129 24.37 -26.41 10.81
CA ASN A 129 25.00 -27.58 10.19
C ASN A 129 24.05 -28.78 10.05
N TYR A 130 22.84 -28.70 10.59
CA TYR A 130 21.83 -29.73 10.41
C TYR A 130 21.13 -29.60 9.05
N PRO A 131 21.17 -30.62 8.17
CA PRO A 131 20.59 -30.55 6.83
C PRO A 131 19.10 -30.17 6.80
N LEU A 132 18.34 -30.68 7.77
CA LEU A 132 16.91 -30.35 7.88
C LEU A 132 16.70 -28.87 8.22
N HIS A 133 17.57 -28.30 9.04
CA HIS A 133 17.51 -26.88 9.40
C HIS A 133 17.87 -25.99 8.22
N GLN A 134 18.92 -26.36 7.47
CA GLN A 134 19.28 -25.71 6.21
C GLN A 134 18.13 -25.76 5.20
N LYS A 135 17.51 -26.92 5.01
CA LYS A 135 16.38 -27.10 4.10
C LYS A 135 15.18 -26.20 4.46
N ARG A 136 15.03 -25.85 5.74
CA ARG A 136 13.98 -24.91 6.19
C ARG A 136 14.36 -23.45 6.01
N LEU A 137 15.60 -23.06 6.27
CA LEU A 137 16.00 -21.64 6.29
C LEU A 137 16.47 -21.12 4.92
N LEU A 138 17.28 -21.90 4.17
CA LEU A 138 17.90 -21.42 2.93
C LEU A 138 16.88 -21.04 1.83
N PRO A 139 15.77 -21.76 1.64
CA PRO A 139 14.77 -21.34 0.67
C PRO A 139 14.16 -19.97 1.01
N TYR A 140 13.89 -19.69 2.29
CA TYR A 140 13.38 -18.37 2.69
C TYR A 140 14.40 -17.26 2.51
N LEU A 141 15.69 -17.56 2.74
CA LEU A 141 16.76 -16.62 2.46
C LEU A 141 16.80 -16.26 0.97
N ALA A 142 16.77 -17.25 0.10
CA ALA A 142 16.75 -17.03 -1.37
C ALA A 142 15.50 -16.23 -1.78
N TRP A 143 14.39 -16.52 -1.16
CA TRP A 143 13.11 -15.84 -1.40
C TRP A 143 13.16 -14.36 -1.04
N VAL A 144 13.69 -14.03 0.14
CA VAL A 144 13.86 -12.64 0.59
C VAL A 144 14.76 -11.85 -0.37
N TYR A 145 15.84 -12.46 -0.86
CA TYR A 145 16.69 -11.84 -1.89
C TYR A 145 15.92 -11.59 -3.19
N GLY A 146 15.21 -12.59 -3.72
CA GLY A 146 14.41 -12.43 -4.92
C GLY A 146 13.34 -11.33 -4.77
N MET A 147 12.66 -11.29 -3.64
CA MET A 147 11.66 -10.28 -3.35
C MET A 147 12.24 -8.86 -3.21
N SER A 148 13.45 -8.72 -2.66
CA SER A 148 14.12 -7.42 -2.58
C SER A 148 14.42 -6.84 -3.96
N ILE A 149 14.88 -7.68 -4.88
CA ILE A 149 15.17 -7.29 -6.27
C ILE A 149 13.87 -6.89 -6.99
N ALA A 150 12.83 -7.73 -6.90
CA ALA A 150 11.53 -7.46 -7.51
C ALA A 150 10.88 -6.18 -6.96
N SER A 151 10.98 -5.95 -5.65
CA SER A 151 10.48 -4.74 -5.01
C SER A 151 11.18 -3.47 -5.50
N ASN A 152 12.50 -3.52 -5.67
CA ASN A 152 13.26 -2.39 -6.20
C ASN A 152 12.86 -2.06 -7.64
N GLN A 153 12.63 -3.07 -8.47
CA GLN A 153 12.14 -2.89 -9.83
C GLN A 153 10.76 -2.24 -9.84
N ILE A 154 9.80 -2.79 -9.09
CA ILE A 154 8.45 -2.23 -9.01
C ILE A 154 8.46 -0.77 -8.51
N GLN A 155 9.31 -0.43 -7.55
CA GLN A 155 9.43 0.95 -7.09
C GLN A 155 10.00 1.88 -8.18
N ALA A 156 10.95 1.39 -8.98
CA ALA A 156 11.50 2.15 -10.11
C ALA A 156 10.44 2.39 -11.18
N ASP A 157 9.69 1.36 -11.54
CA ASP A 157 8.60 1.43 -12.52
C ASP A 157 7.49 2.37 -12.03
N TYR A 158 7.11 2.28 -10.77
CA TYR A 158 6.12 3.18 -10.17
C TYR A 158 6.55 4.65 -10.25
N ARG A 159 7.80 4.96 -9.91
CA ARG A 159 8.31 6.34 -10.02
C ARG A 159 8.31 6.84 -11.46
N HIS A 160 8.74 6.00 -12.39
CA HIS A 160 8.75 6.34 -13.81
C HIS A 160 7.34 6.61 -14.36
N ILE A 161 6.38 5.78 -13.99
CA ILE A 161 4.97 5.96 -14.39
C ILE A 161 4.40 7.26 -13.80
N LEU A 162 4.69 7.57 -12.53
CA LEU A 162 4.23 8.81 -11.92
C LEU A 162 4.84 10.05 -12.60
N GLN A 163 6.11 10.00 -12.99
CA GLN A 163 6.75 11.09 -13.75
C GLN A 163 6.06 11.29 -15.10
N ASN A 164 5.86 10.21 -15.86
CA ASN A 164 5.16 10.28 -17.15
C ASN A 164 3.72 10.79 -17.01
N LEU A 165 3.02 10.41 -15.95
CA LEU A 165 1.69 10.90 -15.65
C LEU A 165 1.69 12.42 -15.39
N ASP A 166 2.62 12.90 -14.59
CA ASP A 166 2.74 14.32 -14.25
C ASP A 166 3.12 15.16 -15.49
N ASP A 167 4.04 14.64 -16.29
CA ASP A 167 4.46 15.28 -17.55
C ASP A 167 3.32 15.30 -18.59
N GLY A 168 2.57 14.22 -18.73
CA GLY A 168 1.40 14.15 -19.61
C GLY A 168 0.28 15.09 -19.17
N VAL A 169 0.04 15.22 -17.87
CA VAL A 169 -0.94 16.19 -17.34
C VAL A 169 -0.51 17.63 -17.63
N LYS A 170 0.78 17.94 -17.45
CA LYS A 170 1.30 19.30 -17.70
C LYS A 170 1.30 19.68 -19.19
N SER A 171 1.68 18.74 -20.05
CA SER A 171 1.75 18.98 -21.50
C SER A 171 0.41 18.88 -22.23
N GLY A 172 -0.59 18.25 -21.60
CA GLY A 172 -1.86 17.92 -22.25
C GLY A 172 -1.73 16.82 -23.32
N ASP A 173 -0.60 16.09 -23.35
CA ASP A 173 -0.36 15.03 -24.32
C ASP A 173 -1.11 13.75 -23.93
N PHE A 174 -2.18 13.48 -24.67
CA PHE A 174 -3.04 12.32 -24.46
C PHE A 174 -2.30 10.98 -24.67
N ALA A 175 -1.32 10.93 -25.59
CA ALA A 175 -0.56 9.70 -25.83
C ALA A 175 0.33 9.33 -24.64
N THR A 176 0.99 10.31 -24.05
CA THR A 176 1.78 10.13 -22.82
C THR A 176 0.91 9.74 -21.64
N LEU A 177 -0.24 10.38 -21.47
CA LEU A 177 -1.22 10.01 -20.44
C LEU A 177 -1.72 8.58 -20.60
N SER A 178 -2.08 8.17 -21.81
CA SER A 178 -2.55 6.79 -22.07
C SER A 178 -1.49 5.74 -21.73
N LYS A 179 -0.25 5.96 -22.14
CA LYS A 179 0.88 5.07 -21.81
C LYS A 179 1.11 4.97 -20.29
N ALA A 180 1.06 6.10 -19.59
CA ALA A 180 1.21 6.11 -18.13
C ALA A 180 0.11 5.31 -17.44
N ILE A 181 -1.12 5.38 -17.93
CA ILE A 181 -2.26 4.65 -17.37
C ILE A 181 -2.17 3.15 -17.66
N ASP A 182 -1.76 2.76 -18.85
CA ASP A 182 -1.53 1.34 -19.14
C ASP A 182 -0.38 0.77 -18.29
N GLY A 183 0.66 1.58 -18.03
CA GLY A 183 1.68 1.27 -17.05
C GLY A 183 1.12 1.09 -15.63
N LEU A 184 0.18 1.94 -15.18
CA LEU A 184 -0.48 1.79 -13.88
C LEU A 184 -1.27 0.48 -13.79
N LYS A 185 -1.98 0.07 -14.86
CA LYS A 185 -2.71 -1.20 -14.91
C LYS A 185 -1.76 -2.41 -14.80
N GLY A 186 -0.66 -2.39 -15.55
CA GLY A 186 0.38 -3.41 -15.49
C GLY A 186 0.96 -3.53 -14.08
N LEU A 187 1.37 -2.40 -13.50
CA LEU A 187 1.94 -2.36 -12.16
C LEU A 187 0.96 -2.82 -11.07
N PHE A 188 -0.34 -2.56 -11.26
CA PHE A 188 -1.38 -3.05 -10.35
C PHE A 188 -1.46 -4.58 -10.39
N ALA A 189 -1.36 -5.21 -11.57
CA ALA A 189 -1.35 -6.66 -11.73
C ALA A 189 -0.08 -7.28 -11.11
N ASP A 190 1.09 -6.70 -11.39
CA ASP A 190 2.37 -7.17 -10.87
C ASP A 190 2.46 -7.07 -9.35
N SER A 191 2.01 -5.94 -8.78
CA SER A 191 1.97 -5.75 -7.33
C SER A 191 1.00 -6.72 -6.64
N ALA A 192 -0.12 -7.06 -7.28
CA ALA A 192 -1.07 -8.04 -6.77
C ALA A 192 -0.49 -9.46 -6.78
N SER A 193 0.22 -9.83 -7.84
CA SER A 193 0.92 -11.11 -7.95
C SER A 193 1.99 -11.26 -6.87
N LEU A 194 2.87 -10.27 -6.70
CA LEU A 194 3.91 -10.30 -5.68
C LEU A 194 3.34 -10.28 -4.25
N LYS A 195 2.26 -9.54 -4.01
CA LYS A 195 1.59 -9.56 -2.71
C LYS A 195 1.05 -10.94 -2.35
N SER A 196 0.49 -11.67 -3.32
CA SER A 196 -0.06 -13.01 -3.07
C SER A 196 1.03 -14.05 -2.76
N THR A 197 2.26 -13.79 -3.19
CA THR A 197 3.42 -14.62 -2.92
C THR A 197 4.11 -14.31 -1.58
N CYS A 198 3.87 -13.16 -1.00
CA CYS A 198 4.42 -12.74 0.31
C CYS A 198 3.54 -13.18 1.47
#